data_84b363cd9b935717bb4c6d153dd2ce71
#
_entry.id   84b363cd9b935717bb4c6d153dd2ce71
#
_cell.length_a   1.000
_cell.length_b   1.000
_cell.length_c   1.000
_cell.angle_alpha   90.00
_cell.angle_beta   90.00
_cell.angle_gamma   90.00
#
_symmetry.space_group_name_H-M   'P 1'
#
loop_
_entity.id
_entity.type
_entity.pdbx_description
1 polymer ?
#
loop_
_entity_poly.entity_id
_entity_poly.type
_entity_poly.pdbx_seq_one_letter_code
_entity_poly.pdbx_strand_id
1 'polypeptide(L)'
;MKFLVNLWDYLDTGLFLDHRPLRARIRSMSRGKRFLNLFCYTGSVSVYAAAGGASETTSVDLSQTYLDWAERNLEINGFGADRNKLVWADAVGYLQSHSAMYDLIFVDPPTFSNSKRADDFDVQRDHARLLALCGERLLPGGTILFSNNFRRFKLDEAALTAFSIRDISPATIPFDFERNARIHKCYEFHRI
;
A
#
# COMPACT_ATOMS: atom_id res chain seq x y z
N MET A 1 12.66 -10.90 7.42
CA MET A 1 11.25 -11.10 7.80
C MET A 1 10.77 -12.42 7.27
N LYS A 2 9.81 -13.02 7.96
CA LYS A 2 9.17 -14.29 7.59
C LYS A 2 7.79 -14.01 7.02
N PHE A 3 7.33 -14.81 6.06
CA PHE A 3 5.99 -14.69 5.49
C PHE A 3 5.40 -16.06 5.28
N LEU A 4 4.14 -16.20 5.61
CA LEU A 4 3.35 -17.34 5.19
C LEU A 4 3.05 -17.20 3.69
N VAL A 5 3.24 -18.27 2.95
CA VAL A 5 2.90 -18.35 1.52
C VAL A 5 2.01 -19.56 1.28
N ASN A 6 1.12 -19.45 0.31
CA ASN A 6 0.27 -20.54 -0.14
C ASN A 6 0.65 -20.92 -1.57
N LEU A 7 0.89 -22.20 -1.79
CA LEU A 7 1.28 -22.72 -3.10
C LEU A 7 0.19 -23.61 -3.75
N TRP A 8 -0.95 -23.81 -3.06
CA TRP A 8 -1.94 -24.81 -3.45
C TRP A 8 -3.37 -24.27 -3.59
N ASP A 9 -3.83 -23.45 -2.62
CA ASP A 9 -5.24 -23.13 -2.49
C ASP A 9 -5.67 -21.83 -3.17
N TYR A 10 -4.71 -20.98 -3.55
CA TYR A 10 -4.95 -19.67 -4.15
C TYR A 10 -4.09 -19.48 -5.39
N LEU A 11 -4.60 -18.68 -6.33
CA LEU A 11 -3.84 -18.27 -7.51
C LEU A 11 -2.58 -17.46 -7.13
N ASP A 12 -2.72 -16.60 -6.12
CA ASP A 12 -1.64 -15.76 -5.61
C ASP A 12 -0.95 -16.42 -4.41
N THR A 13 0.39 -16.35 -4.39
CA THR A 13 1.20 -16.98 -3.33
C THR A 13 1.14 -16.24 -1.99
N GLY A 14 0.51 -15.08 -1.94
CA GLY A 14 0.47 -14.23 -0.74
C GLY A 14 1.66 -13.28 -0.60
N LEU A 15 2.58 -13.23 -1.55
CA LEU A 15 3.75 -12.35 -1.52
C LEU A 15 4.18 -11.92 -2.92
N PHE A 16 4.06 -10.63 -3.22
CA PHE A 16 4.55 -10.04 -4.46
C PHE A 16 6.07 -9.83 -4.41
N LEU A 17 6.82 -10.65 -5.15
CA LEU A 17 8.28 -10.64 -5.11
C LEU A 17 8.89 -9.41 -5.80
N ASP A 18 8.22 -8.86 -6.78
CA ASP A 18 8.63 -7.63 -7.48
C ASP A 18 8.64 -6.39 -6.58
N HIS A 19 7.86 -6.39 -5.48
CA HIS A 19 7.84 -5.30 -4.48
C HIS A 19 8.98 -5.37 -3.44
N ARG A 20 9.99 -6.24 -3.58
CA ARG A 20 11.09 -6.35 -2.60
C ARG A 20 11.83 -5.01 -2.36
N PRO A 21 12.26 -4.26 -3.38
CA PRO A 21 12.93 -2.98 -3.18
C PRO A 21 11.99 -1.93 -2.57
N LEU A 22 10.71 -1.92 -2.98
CA LEU A 22 9.70 -1.01 -2.44
C LEU A 22 9.47 -1.29 -0.95
N ARG A 23 9.33 -2.55 -0.54
CA ARG A 23 9.23 -2.92 0.87
C ARG A 23 10.46 -2.50 1.67
N ALA A 24 11.67 -2.67 1.12
CA ALA A 24 12.90 -2.23 1.77
C ALA A 24 12.95 -0.71 1.93
N ARG A 25 12.49 0.05 0.92
CA ARG A 25 12.35 1.50 0.98
C ARG A 25 11.38 1.93 2.08
N ILE A 26 10.19 1.33 2.13
CA ILE A 26 9.19 1.62 3.20
C ILE A 26 9.78 1.36 4.57
N ARG A 27 10.48 0.23 4.76
CA ARG A 27 11.18 -0.06 6.02
C ARG A 27 12.12 1.07 6.43
N SER A 28 12.95 1.56 5.50
CA SER A 28 13.91 2.63 5.79
C SER A 28 13.26 3.97 6.13
N MET A 29 12.03 4.20 5.64
CA MET A 29 11.27 5.44 5.85
C MET A 29 10.40 5.42 7.10
N SER A 30 10.18 4.27 7.75
CA SER A 30 9.11 4.07 8.73
C SER A 30 9.44 4.47 10.16
N ARG A 31 10.71 4.71 10.50
CA ARG A 31 11.12 4.94 11.90
C ARG A 31 10.37 6.08 12.55
N GLY A 32 9.64 5.78 13.64
CA GLY A 32 8.85 6.74 14.41
C GLY A 32 7.58 7.24 13.72
N LYS A 33 7.27 6.75 12.51
CA LYS A 33 6.15 7.21 11.70
C LYS A 33 4.87 6.44 11.95
N ARG A 34 3.73 7.12 11.80
CA ARG A 34 2.41 6.52 11.68
C ARG A 34 2.22 6.12 10.22
N PHE A 35 2.08 4.82 10.00
CA PHE A 35 2.03 4.23 8.67
C PHE A 35 0.62 3.72 8.33
N LEU A 36 0.12 4.07 7.14
CA LEU A 36 -1.12 3.54 6.57
C LEU A 36 -0.81 2.68 5.35
N ASN A 37 -1.41 1.49 5.30
CA ASN A 37 -1.35 0.57 4.17
C ASN A 37 -2.76 0.32 3.66
N LEU A 38 -3.09 0.87 2.50
CA LEU A 38 -4.38 0.68 1.83
C LEU A 38 -4.28 -0.42 0.78
N PHE A 39 -5.32 -1.26 0.68
CA PHE A 39 -5.31 -2.50 -0.09
C PHE A 39 -4.16 -3.40 0.38
N CYS A 40 -4.15 -3.65 1.69
CA CYS A 40 -2.95 -4.17 2.35
C CYS A 40 -2.65 -5.64 2.01
N TYR A 41 -3.60 -6.35 1.40
CA TYR A 41 -3.46 -7.77 1.05
C TYR A 41 -3.00 -8.58 2.28
N THR A 42 -1.96 -9.37 2.18
CA THR A 42 -1.40 -10.18 3.27
C THR A 42 -0.52 -9.40 4.25
N GLY A 43 -0.53 -8.08 4.20
CA GLY A 43 0.18 -7.20 5.13
C GLY A 43 1.71 -7.20 5.01
N SER A 44 2.27 -7.73 3.93
CA SER A 44 3.73 -7.83 3.79
C SER A 44 4.44 -6.48 3.91
N VAL A 45 3.82 -5.41 3.41
CA VAL A 45 4.36 -4.04 3.51
C VAL A 45 4.27 -3.52 4.95
N SER A 46 3.18 -3.80 5.65
CA SER A 46 2.99 -3.43 7.06
C SER A 46 4.01 -4.10 7.97
N VAL A 47 4.35 -5.38 7.72
CA VAL A 47 5.44 -6.08 8.42
C VAL A 47 6.78 -5.35 8.23
N TYR A 48 7.07 -4.87 7.01
CA TYR A 48 8.29 -4.11 6.74
C TYR A 48 8.28 -2.74 7.42
N ALA A 49 7.13 -2.06 7.47
CA ALA A 49 6.99 -0.79 8.18
C ALA A 49 7.20 -0.96 9.70
N ALA A 50 6.57 -1.97 10.31
CA ALA A 50 6.76 -2.31 11.71
C ALA A 50 8.23 -2.64 12.02
N ALA A 51 8.88 -3.47 11.17
CA ALA A 51 10.30 -3.79 11.28
C ALA A 51 11.22 -2.59 11.05
N GLY A 52 10.74 -1.55 10.39
CA GLY A 52 11.42 -0.26 10.22
C GLY A 52 11.30 0.66 11.43
N GLY A 53 10.53 0.26 12.44
CA GLY A 53 10.30 1.03 13.65
C GLY A 53 9.17 2.05 13.52
N ALA A 54 8.15 1.77 12.71
CA ALA A 54 6.91 2.55 12.71
C ALA A 54 6.34 2.64 14.14
N SER A 55 5.87 3.81 14.54
CA SER A 55 5.22 4.00 15.84
C SER A 55 3.86 3.30 15.89
N GLU A 56 3.17 3.27 14.76
CA GLU A 56 1.90 2.58 14.55
C GLU A 56 1.78 2.19 13.07
N THR A 57 1.19 1.04 12.78
CA THR A 57 0.74 0.68 11.43
C THR A 57 -0.76 0.46 11.41
N THR A 58 -1.43 0.97 10.38
CA THR A 58 -2.83 0.68 10.10
C THR A 58 -2.91 0.04 8.71
N SER A 59 -3.47 -1.15 8.64
CA SER A 59 -3.63 -1.92 7.41
C SER A 59 -5.11 -2.07 7.09
N VAL A 60 -5.53 -1.63 5.93
CA VAL A 60 -6.93 -1.63 5.50
C VAL A 60 -7.10 -2.54 4.29
N ASP A 61 -8.04 -3.46 4.36
CA ASP A 61 -8.44 -4.31 3.24
C ASP A 61 -9.93 -4.67 3.33
N LEU A 62 -10.53 -4.91 2.17
CA LEU A 62 -11.93 -5.34 2.07
C LEU A 62 -12.11 -6.84 2.32
N SER A 63 -11.04 -7.62 2.27
CA SER A 63 -11.01 -9.07 2.47
C SER A 63 -10.60 -9.43 3.89
N GLN A 64 -11.54 -9.98 4.67
CA GLN A 64 -11.23 -10.52 5.99
C GLN A 64 -10.16 -11.62 5.92
N THR A 65 -10.21 -12.49 4.90
CA THR A 65 -9.21 -13.54 4.69
C THR A 65 -7.80 -12.99 4.54
N TYR A 66 -7.63 -11.86 3.86
CA TYR A 66 -6.32 -11.22 3.72
C TYR A 66 -5.89 -10.54 5.01
N LEU A 67 -6.81 -9.97 5.77
CA LEU A 67 -6.51 -9.41 7.09
C LEU A 67 -6.08 -10.49 8.09
N ASP A 68 -6.75 -11.65 8.11
CA ASP A 68 -6.37 -12.79 8.94
C ASP A 68 -4.96 -13.30 8.56
N TRP A 69 -4.62 -13.23 7.28
CA TRP A 69 -3.28 -13.58 6.80
C TRP A 69 -2.25 -12.51 7.20
N ALA A 70 -2.60 -11.23 7.11
CA ALA A 70 -1.76 -10.13 7.55
C ALA A 70 -1.47 -10.19 9.06
N GLU A 71 -2.46 -10.55 9.88
CA GLU A 71 -2.29 -10.78 11.31
C GLU A 71 -1.22 -11.85 11.58
N ARG A 72 -1.37 -13.03 10.96
CA ARG A 72 -0.38 -14.10 11.11
C ARG A 72 1.02 -13.68 10.64
N ASN A 73 1.11 -12.91 9.55
CA ASN A 73 2.39 -12.39 9.08
C ASN A 73 3.02 -11.39 10.05
N LEU A 74 2.24 -10.58 10.73
CA LEU A 74 2.71 -9.70 11.80
C LEU A 74 3.17 -10.53 13.02
N GLU A 75 2.37 -11.47 13.48
CA GLU A 75 2.64 -12.33 14.63
C GLU A 75 3.93 -13.14 14.49
N ILE A 76 4.15 -13.82 13.34
CA ILE A 76 5.37 -14.63 13.12
C ILE A 76 6.66 -13.79 13.05
N ASN A 77 6.52 -12.45 12.95
CA ASN A 77 7.62 -11.50 13.04
C ASN A 77 7.69 -10.78 14.38
N GLY A 78 6.82 -11.14 15.37
CA GLY A 78 6.82 -10.58 16.70
C GLY A 78 6.15 -9.20 16.82
N PHE A 79 5.31 -8.82 15.88
CA PHE A 79 4.57 -7.55 15.88
C PHE A 79 3.13 -7.77 16.36
N GLY A 80 2.85 -7.37 17.59
CA GLY A 80 1.53 -7.50 18.21
C GLY A 80 0.53 -6.43 17.74
N ALA A 81 -0.76 -6.68 18.02
CA ALA A 81 -1.88 -5.84 17.62
C ALA A 81 -1.89 -4.44 18.26
N ASP A 82 -1.19 -4.23 19.38
CA ASP A 82 -1.19 -2.94 20.11
C ASP A 82 -0.76 -1.76 19.24
N ARG A 83 0.16 -2.00 18.31
CA ARG A 83 0.69 -0.99 17.39
C ARG A 83 0.40 -1.29 15.92
N ASN A 84 -0.18 -2.43 15.61
CA ASN A 84 -0.40 -2.87 14.24
C ASN A 84 -1.88 -3.21 14.06
N LYS A 85 -2.65 -2.19 13.64
CA LYS A 85 -4.11 -2.28 13.49
C LYS A 85 -4.47 -2.87 12.14
N LEU A 86 -5.45 -3.77 12.14
CA LEU A 86 -6.07 -4.33 10.95
C LEU A 86 -7.51 -3.84 10.88
N VAL A 87 -7.90 -3.29 9.74
CA VAL A 87 -9.21 -2.66 9.56
C VAL A 87 -9.91 -3.27 8.35
N TRP A 88 -11.02 -3.94 8.62
CA TRP A 88 -11.88 -4.48 7.58
C TRP A 88 -12.78 -3.39 7.02
N ALA A 89 -12.37 -2.76 5.95
CA ALA A 89 -13.09 -1.67 5.31
C ALA A 89 -12.71 -1.53 3.83
N ASP A 90 -13.58 -0.86 3.07
CA ASP A 90 -13.21 -0.29 1.79
C ASP A 90 -12.22 0.89 2.00
N ALA A 91 -11.18 0.97 1.17
CA ALA A 91 -10.12 1.97 1.32
C ALA A 91 -10.63 3.41 1.17
N VAL A 92 -11.53 3.66 0.21
CA VAL A 92 -12.13 4.99 -0.01
C VAL A 92 -13.05 5.34 1.16
N GLY A 93 -13.91 4.41 1.57
CA GLY A 93 -14.81 4.57 2.72
C GLY A 93 -14.01 4.81 4.01
N TYR A 94 -12.89 4.11 4.21
CA TYR A 94 -12.00 4.32 5.34
C TYR A 94 -11.44 5.75 5.37
N LEU A 95 -10.88 6.22 4.25
CA LEU A 95 -10.33 7.58 4.14
C LEU A 95 -11.37 8.66 4.39
N GLN A 96 -12.62 8.44 4.00
CA GLN A 96 -13.72 9.39 4.18
C GLN A 96 -14.25 9.43 5.62
N SER A 97 -14.32 8.27 6.30
CA SER A 97 -14.96 8.14 7.61
C SER A 97 -14.02 8.34 8.80
N HIS A 98 -12.70 8.21 8.62
CA HIS A 98 -11.72 8.30 9.69
C HIS A 98 -10.91 9.60 9.60
N SER A 99 -10.66 10.22 10.77
CA SER A 99 -9.88 11.47 10.88
C SER A 99 -8.40 11.26 11.19
N ALA A 100 -7.95 9.99 11.28
CA ALA A 100 -6.56 9.68 11.58
C ALA A 100 -5.61 10.25 10.51
N MET A 101 -4.47 10.78 10.96
CA MET A 101 -3.44 11.35 10.10
C MET A 101 -2.18 10.49 10.12
N TYR A 102 -1.44 10.47 9.02
CA TYR A 102 -0.31 9.58 8.80
C TYR A 102 0.91 10.32 8.26
N ASP A 103 2.10 9.85 8.61
CA ASP A 103 3.37 10.35 8.08
C ASP A 103 3.76 9.65 6.77
N LEU A 104 3.33 8.41 6.60
CA LEU A 104 3.66 7.58 5.44
C LEU A 104 2.43 6.76 5.06
N ILE A 105 1.99 6.89 3.81
CA ILE A 105 0.84 6.17 3.27
C ILE A 105 1.34 5.32 2.09
N PHE A 106 1.04 4.03 2.09
CA PHE A 106 1.23 3.15 0.95
C PHE A 106 -0.13 2.75 0.37
N VAL A 107 -0.25 2.84 -0.94
CA VAL A 107 -1.48 2.57 -1.68
C VAL A 107 -1.16 1.70 -2.89
N ASP A 108 -1.67 0.48 -2.92
CA ASP A 108 -1.44 -0.47 -4.02
C ASP A 108 -2.78 -1.11 -4.46
N PRO A 109 -3.64 -0.31 -5.11
CA PRO A 109 -4.96 -0.79 -5.50
C PRO A 109 -4.87 -1.86 -6.59
N PRO A 110 -5.84 -2.79 -6.64
CA PRO A 110 -5.97 -3.69 -7.77
C PRO A 110 -6.27 -2.90 -9.04
N THR A 111 -5.92 -3.46 -10.20
CA THR A 111 -6.27 -2.85 -11.49
C THR A 111 -7.77 -2.61 -11.59
N PHE A 112 -8.55 -3.57 -11.11
CA PHE A 112 -10.00 -3.53 -11.12
C PHE A 112 -10.57 -4.32 -9.93
N SER A 113 -11.60 -3.81 -9.29
CA SER A 113 -12.30 -4.50 -8.20
C SER A 113 -13.81 -4.40 -8.39
N ASN A 114 -14.47 -5.57 -8.44
CA ASN A 114 -15.93 -5.72 -8.40
C ASN A 114 -16.31 -6.33 -7.06
N SER A 115 -16.60 -5.53 -6.08
CA SER A 115 -17.05 -6.03 -4.79
C SER A 115 -18.52 -5.66 -4.56
N LYS A 116 -19.33 -6.63 -4.08
CA LYS A 116 -20.71 -6.35 -3.62
C LYS A 116 -20.77 -5.40 -2.41
N ARG A 117 -19.60 -5.07 -1.82
CA ARG A 117 -19.48 -4.28 -0.57
C ARG A 117 -18.85 -2.92 -0.76
N ALA A 118 -18.39 -2.60 -1.96
CA ALA A 118 -17.82 -1.30 -2.33
C ALA A 118 -18.22 -0.97 -3.75
N ASP A 119 -18.17 0.31 -4.09
CA ASP A 119 -18.31 0.75 -5.49
C ASP A 119 -17.22 0.10 -6.35
N ASP A 120 -17.55 -0.15 -7.61
CA ASP A 120 -16.58 -0.67 -8.58
C ASP A 120 -15.39 0.29 -8.69
N PHE A 121 -14.21 -0.22 -8.36
CA PHE A 121 -12.97 0.54 -8.44
C PHE A 121 -12.21 0.17 -9.72
N ASP A 122 -11.77 1.19 -10.45
CA ASP A 122 -10.86 1.09 -11.58
C ASP A 122 -9.68 2.03 -11.36
N VAL A 123 -8.45 1.49 -11.31
CA VAL A 123 -7.25 2.26 -10.98
C VAL A 123 -7.02 3.42 -11.96
N GLN A 124 -7.31 3.23 -13.25
CA GLN A 124 -7.13 4.29 -14.24
C GLN A 124 -8.14 5.44 -14.06
N ARG A 125 -9.38 5.12 -13.70
CA ARG A 125 -10.45 6.10 -13.50
C ARG A 125 -10.33 6.80 -12.13
N ASP A 126 -10.02 6.04 -11.08
CA ASP A 126 -10.27 6.45 -9.70
C ASP A 126 -9.02 6.87 -8.93
N HIS A 127 -7.79 6.67 -9.49
CA HIS A 127 -6.54 6.93 -8.78
C HIS A 127 -6.40 8.38 -8.30
N ALA A 128 -6.81 9.36 -9.11
CA ALA A 128 -6.67 10.77 -8.75
C ALA A 128 -7.52 11.11 -7.51
N ARG A 129 -8.79 10.64 -7.48
CA ARG A 129 -9.66 10.78 -6.31
C ARG A 129 -9.10 10.08 -5.08
N LEU A 130 -8.61 8.85 -5.23
CA LEU A 130 -8.01 8.08 -4.14
C LEU A 130 -6.78 8.79 -3.55
N LEU A 131 -5.88 9.29 -4.42
CA LEU A 131 -4.69 10.03 -3.99
C LEU A 131 -5.02 11.37 -3.33
N ALA A 132 -6.05 12.07 -3.81
CA ALA A 132 -6.54 13.29 -3.15
C ALA A 132 -7.00 13.00 -1.71
N LEU A 133 -7.81 11.96 -1.50
CA LEU A 133 -8.23 11.52 -0.17
C LEU A 133 -7.05 11.10 0.71
N CYS A 134 -6.05 10.41 0.16
CA CYS A 134 -4.82 10.13 0.89
C CYS A 134 -4.11 11.42 1.32
N GLY A 135 -4.09 12.43 0.45
CA GLY A 135 -3.51 13.74 0.75
C GLY A 135 -4.20 14.45 1.92
N GLU A 136 -5.53 14.29 2.06
CA GLU A 136 -6.28 14.82 3.21
C GLU A 136 -5.89 14.13 4.54
N ARG A 137 -5.36 12.92 4.48
CA ARG A 137 -4.90 12.12 5.65
C ARG A 137 -3.40 12.17 5.85
N LEU A 138 -2.68 12.97 5.06
CA LEU A 138 -1.24 13.10 5.12
C LEU A 138 -0.83 14.25 6.04
N LEU A 139 0.02 13.97 7.01
CA LEU A 139 0.65 14.99 7.86
C LEU A 139 1.58 15.89 7.04
N PRO A 140 1.81 17.15 7.47
CA PRO A 140 2.83 18.01 6.86
C PRO A 140 4.19 17.30 6.79
N GLY A 141 4.84 17.33 5.62
CA GLY A 141 6.10 16.61 5.39
C GLY A 141 5.97 15.11 5.22
N GLY A 142 4.74 14.59 5.22
CA GLY A 142 4.47 13.17 4.96
C GLY A 142 4.69 12.77 3.50
N THR A 143 4.64 11.46 3.26
CA THR A 143 4.87 10.86 1.93
C THR A 143 3.77 9.87 1.58
N ILE A 144 3.27 9.91 0.35
CA ILE A 144 2.46 8.83 -0.22
C ILE A 144 3.32 8.06 -1.22
N LEU A 145 3.31 6.74 -1.11
CA LEU A 145 3.82 5.82 -2.13
C LEU A 145 2.64 5.12 -2.78
N PHE A 146 2.45 5.35 -4.06
CA PHE A 146 1.38 4.74 -4.85
C PHE A 146 1.99 3.75 -5.84
N SER A 147 1.50 2.52 -5.82
CA SER A 147 1.89 1.46 -6.76
C SER A 147 0.67 0.93 -7.49
N ASN A 148 0.85 0.38 -8.68
CA ASN A 148 -0.14 -0.43 -9.36
C ASN A 148 0.51 -1.29 -10.45
N ASN A 149 -0.13 -2.40 -10.83
CA ASN A 149 0.36 -3.33 -11.85
C ASN A 149 -0.36 -3.19 -13.21
N PHE A 150 -1.15 -2.13 -13.41
CA PHE A 150 -1.84 -1.91 -14.68
C PHE A 150 -0.84 -1.44 -15.74
N ARG A 151 -0.52 -2.28 -16.71
CA ARG A 151 0.53 -2.03 -17.73
C ARG A 151 0.30 -0.78 -18.59
N ARG A 152 -0.95 -0.32 -18.72
CA ARG A 152 -1.35 0.85 -19.52
C ARG A 152 -1.63 2.07 -18.65
N PHE A 153 -1.32 2.00 -17.38
CA PHE A 153 -1.59 3.07 -16.42
C PHE A 153 -0.93 4.39 -16.87
N LYS A 154 -1.71 5.44 -16.82
CA LYS A 154 -1.28 6.83 -17.05
C LYS A 154 -1.73 7.66 -15.86
N LEU A 155 -0.77 8.25 -15.15
CA LEU A 155 -1.05 9.14 -14.04
C LEU A 155 -1.72 10.43 -14.56
N ASP A 156 -2.79 10.86 -13.94
CA ASP A 156 -3.43 12.15 -14.18
C ASP A 156 -2.78 13.23 -13.33
N GLU A 157 -1.62 13.71 -13.78
CA GLU A 157 -0.88 14.76 -13.07
C GLU A 157 -1.66 16.08 -13.01
N ALA A 158 -2.53 16.34 -14.02
CA ALA A 158 -3.33 17.56 -14.06
C ALA A 158 -4.37 17.63 -12.93
N ALA A 159 -4.88 16.49 -12.48
CA ALA A 159 -5.79 16.39 -11.34
C ALA A 159 -5.06 16.38 -9.98
N LEU A 160 -3.73 16.26 -9.96
CA LEU A 160 -2.92 16.05 -8.75
C LEU A 160 -1.98 17.25 -8.46
N THR A 161 -2.39 18.44 -8.81
CA THR A 161 -1.59 19.68 -8.69
C THR A 161 -1.22 20.06 -7.26
N ALA A 162 -1.86 19.48 -6.26
CA ALA A 162 -1.52 19.68 -4.83
C ALA A 162 -0.28 18.90 -4.38
N PHE A 163 0.35 18.13 -5.31
CA PHE A 163 1.47 17.27 -4.98
C PHE A 163 2.70 17.53 -5.86
N SER A 164 3.86 17.45 -5.27
CA SER A 164 5.11 17.16 -5.98
C SER A 164 5.16 15.66 -6.24
N ILE A 165 5.39 15.24 -7.50
CA ILE A 165 5.28 13.86 -7.95
C ILE A 165 6.62 13.39 -8.52
N ARG A 166 7.04 12.19 -8.14
CA ARG A 166 8.24 11.54 -8.67
C ARG A 166 7.94 10.09 -9.07
N ASP A 167 8.20 9.73 -10.33
CA ASP A 167 8.19 8.32 -10.76
C ASP A 167 9.44 7.63 -10.19
N ILE A 168 9.22 6.64 -9.32
CA ILE A 168 10.26 5.82 -8.71
C ILE A 168 10.24 4.37 -9.20
N SER A 169 9.45 4.06 -10.23
CA SER A 169 9.31 2.71 -10.77
C SER A 169 10.67 2.05 -11.06
N PRO A 170 11.65 2.71 -11.72
CA PRO A 170 12.94 2.08 -12.02
C PRO A 170 13.73 1.68 -10.76
N ALA A 171 13.54 2.42 -9.65
CA ALA A 171 14.24 2.14 -8.39
C ALA A 171 13.52 1.08 -7.52
N THR A 172 12.31 0.68 -7.91
CA THR A 172 11.50 -0.27 -7.14
C THR A 172 11.36 -1.64 -7.80
N ILE A 173 11.75 -1.77 -9.07
CA ILE A 173 11.78 -3.04 -9.80
C ILE A 173 13.10 -3.76 -9.50
N PRO A 174 13.07 -4.98 -8.94
CA PRO A 174 14.31 -5.72 -8.65
C PRO A 174 14.91 -6.30 -9.93
N PHE A 175 16.25 -6.53 -9.93
CA PHE A 175 17.01 -6.91 -11.12
C PHE A 175 16.50 -8.18 -11.83
N ASP A 176 15.99 -9.14 -11.09
CA ASP A 176 15.41 -10.38 -11.62
C ASP A 176 14.05 -10.18 -12.34
N PHE A 177 13.48 -8.97 -12.21
CA PHE A 177 12.29 -8.52 -12.93
C PHE A 177 12.59 -7.47 -14.01
N GLU A 178 13.84 -7.10 -14.24
CA GLU A 178 14.23 -6.07 -15.24
C GLU A 178 13.71 -6.34 -16.66
N ARG A 179 13.56 -7.62 -17.03
CA ARG A 179 12.96 -8.03 -18.32
C ARG A 179 11.51 -7.57 -18.47
N ASN A 180 10.84 -7.24 -17.37
CA ASN A 180 9.48 -6.73 -17.34
C ASN A 180 9.41 -5.38 -16.62
N ALA A 181 10.00 -4.35 -17.24
CA ALA A 181 10.01 -2.97 -16.72
C ALA A 181 8.61 -2.36 -16.50
N ARG A 182 7.55 -3.08 -16.87
CA ARG A 182 6.14 -2.69 -16.68
C ARG A 182 5.41 -3.64 -15.73
N ILE A 183 6.14 -4.36 -14.86
CA ILE A 183 5.53 -5.26 -13.90
C ILE A 183 4.68 -4.49 -12.88
N HIS A 184 5.17 -3.33 -12.46
CA HIS A 184 4.41 -2.32 -11.73
C HIS A 184 4.87 -0.90 -12.09
N LYS A 185 4.05 0.07 -11.74
CA LYS A 185 4.39 1.49 -11.66
C LYS A 185 4.42 1.88 -10.19
N CYS A 186 5.36 2.76 -9.82
CA CYS A 186 5.44 3.30 -8.47
C CYS A 186 5.78 4.78 -8.49
N TYR A 187 5.00 5.57 -7.76
CA TYR A 187 5.15 7.02 -7.65
C TYR A 187 5.25 7.43 -6.19
N GLU A 188 6.07 8.45 -5.95
CA GLU A 188 6.19 9.11 -4.64
C GLU A 188 5.58 10.50 -4.72
N PHE A 189 4.71 10.81 -3.77
CA PHE A 189 4.00 12.09 -3.68
C PHE A 189 4.34 12.79 -2.37
N HIS A 190 4.58 14.09 -2.45
CA HIS A 190 4.67 15.00 -1.32
C HIS A 190 3.69 16.14 -1.51
N ARG A 191 2.97 16.50 -0.46
CA ARG A 191 2.07 17.64 -0.50
C ARG A 191 2.87 18.93 -0.62
N ILE A 192 2.46 19.83 -1.54
CA ILE A 192 3.07 21.16 -1.76
C ILE A 192 2.54 22.16 -0.72
#